data_91d59b7a2f7783712a54df09a394e38b
#
_entry.id   91d59b7a2f7783712a54df09a394e38b
#
_cell.length_a   1.000
_cell.length_b   1.000
_cell.length_c   1.000
_cell.angle_alpha   90.00
_cell.angle_beta   90.00
_cell.angle_gamma   90.00
#
_symmetry.space_group_name_H-M   'P 1'
#
loop_
_entity.id
_entity.type
_entity.pdbx_description
1 polymer ?
#
loop_
_entity_poly.entity_id
_entity_poly.type
_entity_poly.pdbx_seq_one_letter_code
_entity_poly.pdbx_strand_id
1 'polypeptide(L)'
;MIKLWIEAMRLRTLPVSIAGVIAGIGCAIRTDSFRVVPAMLCLTFAVLAQIAANFGNEYYDFKNGIDKKGRAGFRRGVTEGEITPKEMKAATFITLGLAASVGCAMLIYGPWWLMIAGILIMCFALAYSAGPYPLSHHGLGDIAVIIFFGIVP
;
A
#
# COMPACT_ATOMS: atom_id res chain seq x y z
N MET A 1 -2.52 -16.29 15.70
CA MET A 1 -2.06 -16.13 14.30
C MET A 1 -2.84 -15.05 13.54
N ILE A 2 -4.17 -15.16 13.37
CA ILE A 2 -4.98 -14.16 12.62
C ILE A 2 -4.80 -12.74 13.17
N LYS A 3 -4.84 -12.55 14.49
CA LYS A 3 -4.66 -11.24 15.13
C LYS A 3 -3.33 -10.56 14.76
N LEU A 4 -2.24 -11.32 14.67
CA LEU A 4 -0.92 -10.80 14.30
C LEU A 4 -0.91 -10.26 12.86
N TRP A 5 -1.53 -10.97 11.93
CA TRP A 5 -1.66 -10.51 10.55
C TRP A 5 -2.54 -9.27 10.42
N ILE A 6 -3.64 -9.18 11.18
CA ILE A 6 -4.47 -7.98 11.22
C ILE A 6 -3.69 -6.78 11.78
N GLU A 7 -2.86 -6.99 12.81
CA GLU A 7 -1.98 -5.93 13.34
C GLU A 7 -0.94 -5.50 12.29
N ALA A 8 -0.34 -6.46 11.55
CA ALA A 8 0.63 -6.18 10.49
C ALA A 8 0.00 -5.43 9.30
N MET A 9 -1.28 -5.66 8.99
CA MET A 9 -2.03 -4.90 7.97
C MET A 9 -2.16 -3.42 8.32
N ARG A 10 -2.03 -3.02 9.59
CA ARG A 10 -2.14 -1.64 10.09
C ARG A 10 -3.42 -0.97 9.61
N LEU A 11 -4.58 -1.52 9.96
CA LEU A 11 -5.89 -1.03 9.50
C LEU A 11 -6.09 0.47 9.70
N ARG A 12 -5.39 1.09 10.67
CA ARG A 12 -5.44 2.54 10.92
C ARG A 12 -4.88 3.39 9.78
N THR A 13 -4.07 2.82 8.88
CA THR A 13 -3.52 3.54 7.72
C THR A 13 -4.40 3.41 6.47
N LEU A 14 -5.35 2.48 6.45
CA LEU A 14 -6.24 2.27 5.31
C LEU A 14 -7.12 3.49 4.96
N PRO A 15 -7.66 4.26 5.94
CA PRO A 15 -8.44 5.46 5.61
C PRO A 15 -7.69 6.46 4.73
N VAL A 16 -6.36 6.57 4.89
CA VAL A 16 -5.55 7.47 4.07
C VAL A 16 -5.52 7.02 2.62
N SER A 17 -5.36 5.73 2.36
CA SER A 17 -5.29 5.19 0.99
C SER A 17 -6.64 5.23 0.27
N ILE A 18 -7.76 5.12 0.98
CA ILE A 18 -9.09 5.17 0.37
C ILE A 18 -9.64 6.58 0.21
N ALA A 19 -9.10 7.57 0.93
CA ALA A 19 -9.61 8.95 0.92
C ALA A 19 -9.59 9.56 -0.48
N GLY A 20 -8.49 9.40 -1.23
CA GLY A 20 -8.38 9.87 -2.62
C GLY A 20 -9.40 9.21 -3.55
N VAL A 21 -9.60 7.88 -3.39
CA VAL A 21 -10.60 7.15 -4.18
C VAL A 21 -12.02 7.64 -3.88
N ILE A 22 -12.33 7.90 -2.59
CA ILE A 22 -13.65 8.46 -2.20
C ILE A 22 -13.85 9.85 -2.81
N ALA A 23 -12.81 10.70 -2.79
CA ALA A 23 -12.86 12.01 -3.45
C ALA A 23 -13.12 11.87 -4.96
N GLY A 24 -12.41 10.97 -5.64
CA GLY A 24 -12.63 10.66 -7.05
C GLY A 24 -14.04 10.14 -7.35
N ILE A 25 -14.59 9.28 -6.48
CA ILE A 25 -15.99 8.83 -6.58
C ILE A 25 -16.94 10.03 -6.46
N GLY A 26 -16.70 10.95 -5.52
CA GLY A 26 -17.50 12.17 -5.38
C GLY A 26 -17.48 13.05 -6.65
N CYS A 27 -16.33 13.20 -7.28
CA CYS A 27 -16.19 13.90 -8.57
C CYS A 27 -16.96 13.18 -9.67
N ALA A 28 -16.85 11.85 -9.76
CA ALA A 28 -17.56 11.05 -10.77
C ALA A 28 -19.09 11.15 -10.61
N ILE A 29 -19.60 11.15 -9.39
CA ILE A 29 -21.04 11.37 -9.13
C ILE A 29 -21.46 12.76 -9.61
N ARG A 30 -20.67 13.80 -9.32
CA ARG A 30 -20.99 15.18 -9.72
C ARG A 30 -21.02 15.36 -11.23
N THR A 31 -20.24 14.57 -11.98
CA THR A 31 -20.17 14.65 -13.46
C THR A 31 -21.04 13.58 -14.16
N ASP A 32 -21.94 12.93 -13.44
CA ASP A 32 -22.80 11.84 -13.95
C ASP A 32 -22.03 10.69 -14.64
N SER A 33 -20.76 10.50 -14.26
CA SER A 33 -19.87 9.49 -14.82
C SER A 33 -19.59 8.31 -13.87
N PHE A 34 -20.27 8.27 -12.74
CA PHE A 34 -20.06 7.23 -11.71
C PHE A 34 -20.41 5.84 -12.23
N ARG A 35 -19.48 4.89 -11.99
CA ARG A 35 -19.66 3.46 -12.27
C ARG A 35 -19.21 2.65 -11.06
N VAL A 36 -20.09 1.76 -10.59
CA VAL A 36 -19.83 0.97 -9.37
C VAL A 36 -18.61 0.05 -9.53
N VAL A 37 -18.47 -0.67 -10.63
CA VAL A 37 -17.40 -1.65 -10.83
C VAL A 37 -16.02 -0.99 -10.82
N PRO A 38 -15.73 0.05 -11.63
CA PRO A 38 -14.46 0.76 -11.54
C PRO A 38 -14.17 1.33 -10.13
N ALA A 39 -15.19 1.89 -9.48
CA ALA A 39 -15.03 2.44 -8.12
C ALA A 39 -14.61 1.36 -7.12
N MET A 40 -15.23 0.18 -7.17
CA MET A 40 -14.85 -0.95 -6.31
C MET A 40 -13.48 -1.51 -6.63
N LEU A 41 -13.08 -1.55 -7.91
CA LEU A 41 -11.72 -1.94 -8.32
C LEU A 41 -10.68 -0.94 -7.78
N CYS A 42 -10.93 0.36 -7.89
CA CYS A 42 -10.04 1.40 -7.33
C CYS A 42 -9.89 1.25 -5.81
N LEU A 43 -10.99 1.07 -5.08
CA LEU A 43 -10.96 0.86 -3.64
C LEU A 43 -10.18 -0.40 -3.26
N THR A 44 -10.43 -1.50 -3.96
CA THR A 44 -9.74 -2.78 -3.71
C THR A 44 -8.24 -2.65 -3.98
N PHE A 45 -7.87 -2.01 -5.09
CA PHE A 45 -6.47 -1.74 -5.42
C PHE A 45 -5.79 -0.90 -4.35
N ALA A 46 -6.40 0.21 -3.92
CA ALA A 46 -5.85 1.10 -2.91
C ALA A 46 -5.63 0.38 -1.56
N VAL A 47 -6.59 -0.43 -1.14
CA VAL A 47 -6.49 -1.24 0.10
C VAL A 47 -5.36 -2.26 -0.01
N LEU A 48 -5.30 -3.04 -1.11
CA LEU A 48 -4.26 -4.04 -1.31
C LEU A 48 -2.87 -3.42 -1.41
N ALA A 49 -2.72 -2.32 -2.15
CA ALA A 49 -1.45 -1.60 -2.26
C ALA A 49 -0.97 -1.08 -0.88
N GLN A 50 -1.89 -0.55 -0.06
CA GLN A 50 -1.57 -0.08 1.29
C GLN A 50 -1.17 -1.23 2.21
N ILE A 51 -1.86 -2.37 2.17
CA ILE A 51 -1.51 -3.55 2.97
C ILE A 51 -0.13 -4.07 2.54
N ALA A 52 0.13 -4.16 1.23
CA ALA A 52 1.43 -4.58 0.72
C ALA A 52 2.56 -3.64 1.16
N ALA A 53 2.33 -2.32 1.14
CA ALA A 53 3.28 -1.33 1.67
C ALA A 53 3.55 -1.54 3.16
N ASN A 54 2.52 -1.81 3.96
CA ASN A 54 2.67 -2.07 5.40
C ASN A 54 3.48 -3.35 5.68
N PHE A 55 3.22 -4.44 4.94
CA PHE A 55 3.99 -5.68 5.05
C PHE A 55 5.44 -5.47 4.58
N GLY A 56 5.63 -4.76 3.47
CA GLY A 56 6.95 -4.40 2.96
C GLY A 56 7.75 -3.59 3.96
N ASN A 57 7.15 -2.56 4.55
CA ASN A 57 7.77 -1.75 5.58
C ASN A 57 8.24 -2.61 6.77
N GLU A 58 7.40 -3.53 7.24
CA GLU A 58 7.76 -4.38 8.37
C GLU A 58 8.90 -5.34 8.04
N TYR A 59 8.89 -5.93 6.84
CA TYR A 59 9.95 -6.81 6.38
C TYR A 59 11.29 -6.08 6.19
N TYR A 60 11.28 -4.95 5.50
CA TYR A 60 12.52 -4.23 5.16
C TYR A 60 13.10 -3.48 6.35
N ASP A 61 12.27 -2.89 7.23
CA ASP A 61 12.73 -2.25 8.47
C ASP A 61 13.40 -3.27 9.39
N PHE A 62 12.86 -4.49 9.50
CA PHE A 62 13.50 -5.59 10.20
C PHE A 62 14.84 -5.98 9.54
N LYS A 63 14.84 -6.19 8.23
CA LYS A 63 16.04 -6.58 7.47
C LYS A 63 17.16 -5.55 7.57
N ASN A 64 16.82 -4.28 7.63
CA ASN A 64 17.76 -3.15 7.73
C ASN A 64 18.17 -2.85 9.19
N GLY A 65 17.67 -3.61 10.17
CA GLY A 65 18.02 -3.45 11.58
C GLY A 65 17.47 -2.19 12.24
N ILE A 66 16.46 -1.57 11.64
CA ILE A 66 15.86 -0.31 12.10
C ILE A 66 14.86 -0.57 13.22
N ASP A 67 14.07 -1.61 13.09
CA ASP A 67 13.10 -2.00 14.11
C ASP A 67 13.76 -2.75 15.25
N LYS A 68 13.59 -2.21 16.47
CA LYS A 68 14.08 -2.82 17.71
C LYS A 68 12.89 -3.32 18.53
N LYS A 69 13.09 -4.43 19.28
CA LYS A 69 12.09 -4.93 20.21
C LYS A 69 11.70 -3.86 21.23
N GLY A 70 10.39 -3.78 21.53
CA GLY A 70 9.87 -2.79 22.48
C GLY A 70 9.80 -1.36 21.95
N ARG A 71 9.93 -1.13 20.65
CA ARG A 71 9.75 0.18 20.03
C ARG A 71 8.35 0.73 20.29
N ALA A 72 8.26 2.04 20.60
CA ALA A 72 6.98 2.74 20.65
C ALA A 72 6.30 2.77 19.24
N GLY A 73 4.99 2.56 19.20
CA GLY A 73 4.21 2.59 17.94
C GLY A 73 3.53 1.26 17.63
N PHE A 74 3.38 0.96 16.35
CA PHE A 74 2.76 -0.31 15.92
C PHE A 74 3.66 -1.49 16.27
N ARG A 75 3.03 -2.53 16.81
CA ARG A 75 3.71 -3.80 17.06
C ARG A 75 4.23 -4.38 15.74
N ARG A 76 5.42 -4.95 15.78
CA ARG A 76 6.12 -5.54 14.64
C ARG A 76 6.25 -7.05 14.85
N GLY A 77 5.37 -7.83 14.23
CA GLY A 77 5.35 -9.28 14.39
C GLY A 77 6.66 -9.95 13.96
N VAL A 78 7.35 -9.39 12.94
CA VAL A 78 8.66 -9.91 12.49
C VAL A 78 9.74 -9.60 13.53
N THR A 79 9.79 -8.39 14.06
CA THR A 79 10.79 -7.97 15.05
C THR A 79 10.61 -8.71 16.40
N GLU A 80 9.37 -8.98 16.78
CA GLU A 80 9.04 -9.75 17.98
C GLU A 80 9.28 -11.27 17.78
N GLY A 81 9.48 -11.72 16.54
CA GLY A 81 9.72 -13.13 16.21
C GLY A 81 8.44 -13.98 16.10
N GLU A 82 7.28 -13.34 15.98
CA GLU A 82 5.97 -14.01 15.91
C GLU A 82 5.57 -14.35 14.48
N ILE A 83 6.10 -13.62 13.51
CA ILE A 83 5.98 -13.87 12.07
C ILE A 83 7.39 -14.00 11.51
N THR A 84 7.64 -15.02 10.72
CA THR A 84 8.97 -15.17 10.12
C THR A 84 9.20 -14.14 9.02
N PRO A 85 10.45 -13.66 8.82
CA PRO A 85 10.76 -12.74 7.72
C PRO A 85 10.40 -13.32 6.34
N LYS A 86 10.48 -14.64 6.17
CA LYS A 86 10.09 -15.33 4.93
C LYS A 86 8.59 -15.21 4.67
N GLU A 87 7.77 -15.44 5.70
CA GLU A 87 6.31 -15.31 5.59
C GLU A 87 5.90 -13.87 5.30
N MET A 88 6.49 -12.90 5.99
CA MET A 88 6.20 -11.47 5.76
C MET A 88 6.59 -11.04 4.35
N LYS A 89 7.76 -11.47 3.86
CA LYS A 89 8.17 -11.25 2.47
C LYS A 89 7.17 -11.86 1.48
N ALA A 90 6.78 -13.12 1.69
CA ALA A 90 5.82 -13.79 0.83
C ALA A 90 4.47 -13.06 0.82
N ALA A 91 3.95 -12.68 1.99
CA ALA A 91 2.71 -11.92 2.12
C ALA A 91 2.78 -10.57 1.37
N THR A 92 3.92 -9.85 1.43
CA THR A 92 4.14 -8.63 0.67
C THR A 92 3.96 -8.86 -0.83
N PHE A 93 4.65 -9.85 -1.40
CA PHE A 93 4.61 -10.09 -2.85
C PHE A 93 3.29 -10.71 -3.31
N ILE A 94 2.65 -11.54 -2.49
CA ILE A 94 1.30 -12.08 -2.78
C ILE A 94 0.29 -10.92 -2.84
N THR A 95 0.32 -10.03 -1.86
CA THR A 95 -0.60 -8.88 -1.81
C THR A 95 -0.35 -7.91 -2.96
N LEU A 96 0.92 -7.66 -3.34
CA LEU A 96 1.27 -6.90 -4.55
C LEU A 96 0.76 -7.56 -5.83
N GLY A 97 0.88 -8.88 -5.95
CA GLY A 97 0.35 -9.63 -7.08
C GLY A 97 -1.16 -9.52 -7.21
N LEU A 98 -1.88 -9.58 -6.07
CA LEU A 98 -3.33 -9.36 -6.04
C LEU A 98 -3.67 -7.92 -6.44
N ALA A 99 -2.94 -6.93 -5.94
CA ALA A 99 -3.13 -5.53 -6.34
C ALA A 99 -2.88 -5.34 -7.85
N ALA A 100 -1.81 -5.94 -8.39
CA ALA A 100 -1.53 -5.91 -9.83
C ALA A 100 -2.65 -6.53 -10.66
N SER A 101 -3.21 -7.66 -10.23
CA SER A 101 -4.34 -8.32 -10.91
C SER A 101 -5.58 -7.42 -10.95
N VAL A 102 -5.89 -6.75 -9.83
CA VAL A 102 -6.98 -5.76 -9.76
C VAL A 102 -6.67 -4.55 -10.65
N GLY A 103 -5.43 -4.05 -10.64
CA GLY A 103 -4.98 -2.96 -11.50
C GLY A 103 -5.13 -3.29 -12.99
N CYS A 104 -4.78 -4.51 -13.40
CA CYS A 104 -5.00 -4.98 -14.77
C CYS A 104 -6.49 -5.02 -15.12
N ALA A 105 -7.36 -5.45 -14.21
CA ALA A 105 -8.81 -5.45 -14.43
C ALA A 105 -9.37 -4.03 -14.63
N MET A 106 -8.77 -3.01 -14.04
CA MET A 106 -9.17 -1.61 -14.24
C MET A 106 -8.97 -1.14 -15.68
N LEU A 107 -8.03 -1.73 -16.45
CA LEU A 107 -7.78 -1.38 -17.85
C LEU A 107 -8.97 -1.70 -18.77
N ILE A 108 -9.91 -2.55 -18.34
CA ILE A 108 -11.16 -2.81 -19.06
C ILE A 108 -12.06 -1.57 -19.07
N TYR A 109 -11.92 -0.70 -18.07
CA TYR A 109 -12.80 0.44 -17.83
C TYR A 109 -12.14 1.79 -18.07
N GLY A 110 -10.82 1.82 -18.24
CA GLY A 110 -10.04 3.05 -18.32
C GLY A 110 -8.89 3.00 -19.33
N PRO A 111 -8.23 4.11 -19.57
CA PRO A 111 -7.15 4.22 -20.54
C PRO A 111 -5.89 3.49 -20.08
N TRP A 112 -5.05 3.11 -21.03
CA TRP A 112 -3.81 2.34 -20.81
C TRP A 112 -2.81 3.01 -19.84
N TRP A 113 -2.81 4.33 -19.70
CA TRP A 113 -1.92 5.04 -18.78
C TRP A 113 -2.18 4.73 -17.31
N LEU A 114 -3.38 4.20 -16.96
CA LEU A 114 -3.66 3.68 -15.62
C LEU A 114 -2.70 2.55 -15.22
N MET A 115 -2.20 1.78 -16.19
CA MET A 115 -1.18 0.77 -15.93
C MET A 115 0.12 1.41 -15.44
N ILE A 116 0.54 2.51 -16.06
CA ILE A 116 1.75 3.24 -15.64
C ILE A 116 1.56 3.77 -14.21
N ALA A 117 0.43 4.39 -13.93
CA ALA A 117 0.11 4.88 -12.58
C ALA A 117 0.14 3.74 -11.55
N GLY A 118 -0.49 2.60 -11.85
CA GLY A 118 -0.50 1.42 -10.97
C GLY A 118 0.91 0.87 -10.71
N ILE A 119 1.74 0.75 -11.75
CA ILE A 119 3.14 0.32 -11.62
C ILE A 119 3.93 1.30 -10.75
N LEU A 120 3.79 2.60 -10.98
CA LEU A 120 4.47 3.62 -10.18
C LEU A 120 4.05 3.53 -8.71
N ILE A 121 2.76 3.42 -8.41
CA ILE A 121 2.25 3.26 -7.04
C ILE A 121 2.89 2.03 -6.37
N MET A 122 2.91 0.87 -7.04
CA MET A 122 3.50 -0.34 -6.48
C MET A 122 5.02 -0.23 -6.29
N CYS A 123 5.74 0.37 -7.25
CA CYS A 123 7.17 0.62 -7.13
C CYS A 123 7.48 1.52 -5.94
N PHE A 124 6.71 2.59 -5.75
CA PHE A 124 6.91 3.50 -4.62
C PHE A 124 6.49 2.88 -3.29
N ALA A 125 5.45 2.06 -3.26
CA ALA A 125 5.07 1.31 -2.06
C ALA A 125 6.22 0.44 -1.54
N LEU A 126 6.99 -0.17 -2.44
CA LEU A 126 8.20 -0.92 -2.08
C LEU A 126 9.37 0.02 -1.77
N ALA A 127 9.66 1.01 -2.62
CA ALA A 127 10.79 1.92 -2.48
C ALA A 127 10.71 2.77 -1.20
N TYR A 128 9.53 2.89 -0.60
CA TYR A 128 9.34 3.58 0.67
C TYR A 128 10.24 3.00 1.77
N SER A 129 10.37 1.68 1.85
CA SER A 129 11.21 0.98 2.86
C SER A 129 12.28 0.08 2.27
N ALA A 130 12.19 -0.28 0.98
CA ALA A 130 13.09 -1.18 0.29
C ALA A 130 14.20 -0.43 -0.47
N GLY A 131 15.30 -1.13 -0.71
CA GLY A 131 16.42 -0.65 -1.53
C GLY A 131 17.55 -0.03 -0.72
N PRO A 132 18.58 0.44 -1.43
CA PRO A 132 19.77 1.04 -0.79
C PRO A 132 19.50 2.44 -0.24
N TYR A 133 18.40 3.08 -0.66
CA TYR A 133 18.01 4.42 -0.27
C TYR A 133 16.51 4.50 0.05
N PRO A 134 16.05 3.92 1.18
CA PRO A 134 14.63 3.93 1.54
C PRO A 134 14.12 5.36 1.77
N LEU A 135 13.02 5.72 1.11
CA LEU A 135 12.46 7.08 1.16
C LEU A 135 12.07 7.49 2.59
N SER A 136 11.57 6.54 3.38
CA SER A 136 11.17 6.76 4.78
C SER A 136 12.32 7.22 5.69
N HIS A 137 13.57 6.88 5.35
CA HIS A 137 14.73 7.18 6.19
C HIS A 137 15.43 8.51 5.84
N HIS A 138 15.10 9.08 4.69
CA HIS A 138 15.75 10.29 4.18
C HIS A 138 14.83 11.52 4.20
N GLY A 139 13.74 11.49 4.96
CA GLY A 139 12.76 12.58 5.02
C GLY A 139 11.91 12.76 3.74
N LEU A 140 12.10 11.89 2.74
CA LEU A 140 11.32 11.91 1.50
C LEU A 140 9.97 11.20 1.62
N GLY A 141 9.71 10.55 2.76
CA GLY A 141 8.48 9.84 3.03
C GLY A 141 7.25 10.73 2.96
N ASP A 142 7.31 11.92 3.56
CA ASP A 142 6.20 12.88 3.56
C ASP A 142 5.89 13.40 2.15
N ILE A 143 6.94 13.66 1.35
CA ILE A 143 6.79 14.08 -0.05
C ILE A 143 6.12 12.97 -0.86
N ALA A 144 6.55 11.72 -0.69
CA ALA A 144 5.95 10.58 -1.35
C ALA A 144 4.46 10.42 -0.96
N VAL A 145 4.13 10.59 0.32
CA VAL A 145 2.73 10.55 0.79
C VAL A 145 1.90 11.64 0.13
N ILE A 146 2.36 12.88 0.06
CA ILE A 146 1.65 13.98 -0.60
C ILE A 146 1.40 13.67 -2.08
N ILE A 147 2.39 13.14 -2.78
CA ILE A 147 2.25 12.82 -4.21
C ILE A 147 1.26 11.67 -4.40
N PHE A 148 1.45 10.54 -3.72
CA PHE A 148 0.71 9.30 -3.98
C PHE A 148 -0.65 9.19 -3.30
N PHE A 149 -0.91 9.99 -2.27
CA PHE A 149 -2.20 10.02 -1.57
C PHE A 149 -2.94 11.35 -1.74
N GLY A 150 -2.28 12.39 -2.31
CA GLY A 150 -2.89 13.71 -2.49
C GLY A 150 -3.05 14.12 -3.96
N ILE A 151 -2.05 13.84 -4.82
CA ILE A 151 -2.02 14.36 -6.21
C ILE A 151 -2.44 13.29 -7.22
N VAL A 152 -2.02 12.03 -7.03
CA VAL A 152 -2.25 10.93 -7.98
C VAL A 152 -3.68 10.38 -7.97
N PRO A 153 -4.39 10.29 -6.82
CA PRO A 153 -5.75 9.76 -6.78
C PRO A 153 -6.81 10.61 -7.45
#